data_88501f2a3778265a37c176d473c1506b
#
_entry.id   88501f2a3778265a37c176d473c1506b
#
_cell.length_a   1.000
_cell.length_b   1.000
_cell.length_c   1.000
_cell.angle_alpha   90.00
_cell.angle_beta   90.00
_cell.angle_gamma   90.00
#
_symmetry.space_group_name_H-M   'P 1'
#
loop_
_entity.id
_entity.type
_entity.pdbx_description
1 polymer ?
#
loop_
_entity_poly.entity_id
_entity_poly.type
_entity_poly.pdbx_seq_one_letter_code
_entity_poly.pdbx_strand_id
1 'polypeptide(L)'
;MRQGDIALQQTTETFLDGERSQPCTGEEGEIAMRARIFSAAEAAFTADGFHVATMDAIARRAGCSKKTIYKLFASKEELFFGLLDRSKTVVCQVQIDRAKEPEAALVEFLEECSRSLLSSDSITLLRMMMAEYTHSPALLEAAEGRGAGSARLALEGYLEELERSGRHEIGDPQQAARMLMGMALGAFHHEMLIGVSASFPPEVVRERIVRAVRIYLRGTTRQALPALEATCLA
;
A
#
# COMPACT_ATOMS: atom_id res chain seq x y z
N MET A 1 -52.84 -44.35 -40.23
CA MET A 1 -51.57 -44.92 -40.75
C MET A 1 -50.50 -43.93 -40.41
N ARG A 2 -49.70 -44.21 -39.57
CA ARG A 2 -48.55 -44.88 -39.02
C ARG A 2 -47.83 -43.92 -38.11
N GLN A 3 -47.72 -44.33 -36.85
CA GLN A 3 -46.50 -44.49 -36.08
C GLN A 3 -45.45 -43.36 -36.16
N GLY A 4 -45.33 -42.63 -35.05
CA GLY A 4 -44.24 -41.67 -34.84
C GLY A 4 -44.36 -40.80 -33.62
N ASP A 5 -45.15 -41.09 -32.59
CA ASP A 5 -45.32 -40.30 -31.38
C ASP A 5 -45.06 -41.15 -30.12
N ILE A 6 -43.84 -41.62 -29.92
CA ILE A 6 -43.35 -42.15 -28.63
C ILE A 6 -41.84 -42.02 -28.63
N ALA A 7 -41.27 -40.86 -28.33
CA ALA A 7 -39.88 -40.69 -27.92
C ALA A 7 -39.49 -39.24 -27.57
N LEU A 8 -40.30 -38.52 -26.76
CA LEU A 8 -39.92 -37.19 -26.24
C LEU A 8 -40.48 -36.95 -24.83
N GLN A 9 -40.41 -37.95 -23.97
CA GLN A 9 -40.76 -37.78 -22.56
C GLN A 9 -39.82 -38.55 -21.62
N GLN A 10 -38.51 -38.40 -21.75
CA GLN A 10 -37.54 -38.85 -20.74
C GLN A 10 -36.19 -38.16 -20.95
N THR A 11 -36.12 -36.86 -20.76
CA THR A 11 -34.80 -36.17 -20.57
C THR A 11 -35.01 -34.78 -19.98
N THR A 12 -35.73 -34.64 -18.87
CA THR A 12 -35.85 -33.39 -18.13
C THR A 12 -35.89 -33.60 -16.61
N GLU A 13 -35.07 -34.54 -16.11
CA GLU A 13 -34.86 -34.68 -14.66
C GLU A 13 -33.42 -35.10 -14.38
N THR A 14 -32.43 -34.27 -14.68
CA THR A 14 -31.07 -34.41 -14.11
C THR A 14 -30.24 -33.12 -14.36
N PHE A 15 -30.70 -32.01 -13.88
CA PHE A 15 -29.86 -30.77 -13.82
C PHE A 15 -30.31 -29.84 -12.71
N LEU A 16 -30.44 -30.34 -11.50
CA LEU A 16 -30.52 -29.50 -10.28
C LEU A 16 -29.87 -30.25 -9.10
N ASP A 17 -28.67 -30.79 -9.28
CA ASP A 17 -27.79 -31.01 -8.14
C ASP A 17 -26.83 -29.82 -8.09
N GLY A 18 -27.19 -28.89 -7.21
CA GLY A 18 -26.35 -27.74 -6.89
C GLY A 18 -24.99 -28.22 -6.41
N GLU A 19 -23.96 -27.72 -7.05
CA GLU A 19 -22.63 -27.68 -6.53
C GLU A 19 -22.68 -27.04 -5.14
N ARG A 20 -22.90 -27.85 -4.13
CA ARG A 20 -22.52 -27.49 -2.75
C ARG A 20 -21.02 -27.42 -2.77
N SER A 21 -20.49 -26.22 -2.91
CA SER A 21 -19.10 -25.88 -2.65
C SER A 21 -18.69 -26.61 -1.38
N GLN A 22 -17.80 -27.58 -1.49
CA GLN A 22 -17.22 -28.28 -0.34
C GLN A 22 -16.67 -27.24 0.61
N PRO A 23 -16.90 -27.34 1.92
CA PRO A 23 -16.25 -26.47 2.88
C PRO A 23 -14.75 -26.74 2.80
N CYS A 24 -13.97 -25.77 2.34
CA CYS A 24 -12.53 -25.79 2.45
C CYS A 24 -12.19 -25.94 3.94
N THR A 25 -11.90 -27.16 4.36
CA THR A 25 -11.55 -27.52 5.73
C THR A 25 -10.03 -27.39 5.85
N GLY A 26 -9.59 -26.39 6.60
CA GLY A 26 -8.17 -26.17 6.86
C GLY A 26 -7.76 -24.71 6.75
N GLU A 27 -6.47 -24.52 6.73
CA GLU A 27 -5.78 -23.21 6.67
C GLU A 27 -6.20 -22.38 5.43
N GLU A 28 -6.37 -23.02 4.28
CA GLU A 28 -6.84 -22.39 3.05
C GLU A 28 -8.25 -21.76 3.18
N GLY A 29 -9.16 -22.46 3.87
CA GLY A 29 -10.50 -21.95 4.15
C GLY A 29 -10.50 -20.75 5.08
N GLU A 30 -9.59 -20.71 6.05
CA GLU A 30 -9.42 -19.54 6.95
C GLU A 30 -8.83 -18.36 6.20
N ILE A 31 -7.83 -18.55 5.36
CA ILE A 31 -7.23 -17.50 4.52
C ILE A 31 -8.28 -16.88 3.59
N ALA A 32 -9.07 -17.71 2.90
CA ALA A 32 -10.15 -17.24 2.04
C ALA A 32 -11.23 -16.46 2.82
N MET A 33 -11.58 -16.92 4.03
CA MET A 33 -12.54 -16.25 4.88
C MET A 33 -12.01 -14.90 5.39
N ARG A 34 -10.74 -14.82 5.82
CA ARG A 34 -10.09 -13.57 6.20
C ARG A 34 -10.10 -12.56 5.05
N ALA A 35 -9.80 -13.00 3.82
CA ALA A 35 -9.82 -12.15 2.63
C ALA A 35 -11.22 -11.58 2.36
N ARG A 36 -12.28 -12.40 2.49
CA ARG A 36 -13.68 -11.95 2.35
C ARG A 36 -14.09 -10.96 3.43
N ILE A 37 -13.67 -11.18 4.67
CA ILE A 37 -13.94 -10.27 5.78
C ILE A 37 -13.23 -8.93 5.56
N PHE A 38 -11.98 -8.93 5.12
CA PHE A 38 -11.24 -7.70 4.79
C PHE A 38 -11.93 -6.89 3.69
N SER A 39 -12.34 -7.53 2.59
CA SER A 39 -13.05 -6.85 1.51
C SER A 39 -14.41 -6.28 1.98
N ALA A 40 -15.14 -7.00 2.82
CA ALA A 40 -16.39 -6.53 3.40
C ALA A 40 -16.19 -5.36 4.38
N ALA A 41 -15.11 -5.40 5.17
CA ALA A 41 -14.76 -4.34 6.12
C ALA A 41 -14.35 -3.06 5.39
N GLU A 42 -13.49 -3.17 4.38
CA GLU A 42 -13.08 -2.05 3.53
C GLU A 42 -14.29 -1.35 2.90
N ALA A 43 -15.20 -2.13 2.31
CA ALA A 43 -16.41 -1.60 1.73
C ALA A 43 -17.36 -0.96 2.78
N ALA A 44 -17.46 -1.51 3.99
CA ALA A 44 -18.26 -0.95 5.06
C ALA A 44 -17.65 0.35 5.61
N PHE A 45 -16.34 0.35 5.85
CA PHE A 45 -15.63 1.54 6.36
C PHE A 45 -15.62 2.68 5.34
N THR A 46 -15.54 2.36 4.04
CA THR A 46 -15.60 3.38 2.98
C THR A 46 -17.00 3.99 2.85
N ALA A 47 -18.05 3.17 2.96
CA ALA A 47 -19.42 3.63 2.76
C ALA A 47 -19.98 4.36 3.99
N ASP A 48 -19.76 3.80 5.19
CA ASP A 48 -20.42 4.23 6.41
C ASP A 48 -19.47 4.95 7.39
N GLY A 49 -18.16 4.91 7.13
CA GLY A 49 -17.12 5.33 8.08
C GLY A 49 -16.81 4.27 9.13
N PHE A 50 -15.62 4.33 9.73
CA PHE A 50 -15.19 3.35 10.75
C PHE A 50 -16.11 3.39 11.97
N HIS A 51 -16.54 4.59 12.42
CA HIS A 51 -17.36 4.75 13.63
C HIS A 51 -18.71 4.06 13.53
N VAL A 52 -19.39 4.20 12.40
CA VAL A 52 -20.75 3.70 12.16
C VAL A 52 -20.75 2.21 11.83
N ALA A 53 -19.73 1.75 11.12
CA ALA A 53 -19.62 0.34 10.74
C ALA A 53 -19.53 -0.57 11.96
N THR A 54 -20.29 -1.67 11.93
CA THR A 54 -20.34 -2.67 13.00
C THR A 54 -19.81 -4.01 12.54
N MET A 55 -19.22 -4.78 13.47
CA MET A 55 -18.76 -6.16 13.21
C MET A 55 -19.88 -7.04 12.66
N ASP A 56 -21.13 -6.83 13.13
CA ASP A 56 -22.30 -7.58 12.66
C ASP A 56 -22.69 -7.24 11.20
N ALA A 57 -22.58 -5.98 10.81
CA ALA A 57 -22.80 -5.56 9.42
C ALA A 57 -21.71 -6.11 8.48
N ILE A 58 -20.47 -6.07 8.94
CA ILE A 58 -19.33 -6.63 8.20
C ILE A 58 -19.47 -8.16 8.04
N ALA A 59 -19.85 -8.88 9.10
CA ALA A 59 -20.06 -10.32 9.04
C ALA A 59 -21.15 -10.69 8.02
N ARG A 60 -22.29 -9.99 8.04
CA ARG A 60 -23.37 -10.18 7.04
C ARG A 60 -22.87 -9.93 5.62
N ARG A 61 -22.11 -8.86 5.40
CA ARG A 61 -21.54 -8.51 4.08
C ARG A 61 -20.52 -9.53 3.61
N ALA A 62 -19.70 -10.08 4.51
CA ALA A 62 -18.75 -11.14 4.24
C ALA A 62 -19.40 -12.52 4.05
N GLY A 63 -20.71 -12.67 4.31
CA GLY A 63 -21.40 -13.96 4.24
C GLY A 63 -20.90 -14.94 5.31
N CYS A 64 -20.60 -14.46 6.54
CA CYS A 64 -20.18 -15.31 7.64
C CYS A 64 -20.99 -15.01 8.92
N SER A 65 -20.92 -15.94 9.88
CA SER A 65 -21.59 -15.76 11.17
C SER A 65 -20.84 -14.75 12.05
N LYS A 66 -21.59 -14.13 13.00
CA LYS A 66 -21.01 -13.30 14.06
C LYS A 66 -19.92 -14.06 14.84
N LYS A 67 -20.14 -15.34 15.13
CA LYS A 67 -19.16 -16.20 15.79
C LYS A 67 -17.88 -16.35 14.97
N THR A 68 -18.01 -16.46 13.65
CA THR A 68 -16.87 -16.63 12.74
C THR A 68 -16.00 -15.37 12.70
N ILE A 69 -16.61 -14.18 12.57
CA ILE A 69 -15.82 -12.94 12.51
C ILE A 69 -15.09 -12.67 13.83
N TYR A 70 -15.77 -12.89 14.99
CA TYR A 70 -15.13 -12.71 16.30
C TYR A 70 -14.08 -13.78 16.64
N LYS A 71 -14.12 -14.95 15.99
CA LYS A 71 -13.04 -15.95 16.10
C LYS A 71 -11.77 -15.47 15.40
N LEU A 72 -11.91 -14.71 14.30
CA LEU A 72 -10.81 -14.28 13.46
C LEU A 72 -10.27 -12.90 13.82
N PHE A 73 -11.12 -12.04 14.37
CA PHE A 73 -10.81 -10.66 14.76
C PHE A 73 -11.55 -10.32 16.04
N ALA A 74 -10.84 -10.09 17.13
CA ALA A 74 -11.45 -9.83 18.44
C ALA A 74 -12.20 -8.50 18.50
N SER A 75 -11.80 -7.50 17.68
CA SER A 75 -12.43 -6.19 17.66
C SER A 75 -12.44 -5.58 16.26
N LYS A 76 -13.17 -4.47 16.10
CA LYS A 76 -13.21 -3.67 14.87
C LYS A 76 -11.86 -3.00 14.60
N GLU A 77 -11.18 -2.58 15.65
CA GLU A 77 -9.84 -2.01 15.61
C GLU A 77 -8.82 -3.05 15.12
N GLU A 78 -8.88 -4.29 15.62
CA GLU A 78 -8.01 -5.36 15.15
C GLU A 78 -8.24 -5.66 13.66
N LEU A 79 -9.50 -5.69 13.23
CA LEU A 79 -9.84 -5.85 11.82
C LEU A 79 -9.32 -4.69 10.96
N PHE A 80 -9.42 -3.46 11.44
CA PHE A 80 -8.89 -2.27 10.79
C PHE A 80 -7.36 -2.31 10.69
N PHE A 81 -6.68 -2.66 11.77
CA PHE A 81 -5.22 -2.85 11.75
C PHE A 81 -4.78 -3.97 10.81
N GLY A 82 -5.54 -5.06 10.74
CA GLY A 82 -5.30 -6.12 9.76
C GLY A 82 -5.41 -5.64 8.31
N LEU A 83 -6.35 -4.74 8.00
CA LEU A 83 -6.44 -4.07 6.70
C LEU A 83 -5.19 -3.22 6.41
N LEU A 84 -4.75 -2.44 7.39
CA LEU A 84 -3.53 -1.65 7.27
C LEU A 84 -2.30 -2.54 7.02
N ASP A 85 -2.14 -3.60 7.79
CA ASP A 85 -1.00 -4.52 7.68
C ASP A 85 -0.98 -5.22 6.31
N ARG A 86 -2.14 -5.60 5.79
CA ARG A 86 -2.27 -6.18 4.44
C ARG A 86 -1.82 -5.21 3.35
N SER A 87 -2.23 -3.96 3.43
CA SER A 87 -1.83 -2.89 2.51
C SER A 87 -0.33 -2.58 2.60
N LYS A 88 0.26 -2.71 3.78
CA LYS A 88 1.67 -2.43 4.08
C LYS A 88 2.63 -3.55 3.69
N THR A 89 2.18 -4.80 3.65
CA THR A 89 3.05 -5.95 3.35
C THR A 89 3.80 -5.77 2.03
N VAL A 90 3.20 -5.07 1.07
CA VAL A 90 3.85 -4.74 -0.21
C VAL A 90 4.93 -3.67 -0.05
N VAL A 91 4.69 -2.62 0.76
CA VAL A 91 5.66 -1.51 0.97
C VAL A 91 6.81 -1.94 1.89
N CYS A 92 6.56 -2.84 2.83
CA CYS A 92 7.56 -3.28 3.81
C CYS A 92 8.70 -4.12 3.22
N GLN A 93 8.56 -4.63 2.00
CA GLN A 93 9.56 -5.48 1.34
C GLN A 93 10.47 -4.73 0.36
N VAL A 94 10.23 -3.43 0.15
CA VAL A 94 11.02 -2.66 -0.80
C VAL A 94 12.42 -2.43 -0.25
N GLN A 95 13.41 -2.96 -0.95
CA GLN A 95 14.83 -2.82 -0.63
C GLN A 95 15.51 -1.95 -1.68
N ILE A 96 16.55 -1.22 -1.27
CA ILE A 96 17.36 -0.44 -2.20
C ILE A 96 18.56 -1.29 -2.63
N ASP A 97 18.72 -1.48 -3.93
CA ASP A 97 19.85 -2.21 -4.50
C ASP A 97 21.13 -1.36 -4.43
N ARG A 98 21.98 -1.71 -3.47
CA ARG A 98 23.26 -1.01 -3.21
C ARG A 98 24.34 -1.28 -4.25
N ALA A 99 24.13 -2.27 -5.14
CA ALA A 99 25.07 -2.56 -6.22
C ALA A 99 24.93 -1.60 -7.42
N LYS A 100 23.80 -0.86 -7.48
CA LYS A 100 23.51 0.08 -8.56
C LYS A 100 24.05 1.48 -8.26
N GLU A 101 24.24 2.26 -9.32
CA GLU A 101 24.50 3.69 -9.17
C GLU A 101 23.33 4.39 -8.43
N PRO A 102 23.62 5.40 -7.60
CA PRO A 102 22.63 6.02 -6.73
C PRO A 102 21.36 6.51 -7.43
N GLU A 103 21.47 7.07 -8.64
CA GLU A 103 20.31 7.51 -9.41
C GLU A 103 19.40 6.33 -9.76
N ALA A 104 19.96 5.24 -10.27
CA ALA A 104 19.20 4.06 -10.65
C ALA A 104 18.57 3.37 -9.43
N ALA A 105 19.32 3.20 -8.35
CA ALA A 105 18.84 2.59 -7.11
C ALA A 105 17.66 3.35 -6.50
N LEU A 106 17.75 4.67 -6.41
CA LEU A 106 16.69 5.52 -5.87
C LEU A 106 15.46 5.57 -6.76
N VAL A 107 15.64 5.60 -8.09
CA VAL A 107 14.52 5.59 -9.05
C VAL A 107 13.73 4.29 -8.91
N GLU A 108 14.36 3.14 -8.96
CA GLU A 108 13.68 1.84 -8.83
C GLU A 108 12.96 1.69 -7.48
N PHE A 109 13.63 2.10 -6.39
CA PHE A 109 13.04 2.10 -5.08
C PHE A 109 11.77 2.95 -5.01
N LEU A 110 11.81 4.18 -5.52
CA LEU A 110 10.66 5.08 -5.51
C LEU A 110 9.53 4.62 -6.44
N GLU A 111 9.87 3.96 -7.55
CA GLU A 111 8.87 3.34 -8.43
C GLU A 111 8.13 2.20 -7.71
N GLU A 112 8.84 1.35 -6.96
CA GLU A 112 8.22 0.31 -6.16
C GLU A 112 7.34 0.91 -5.06
N CYS A 113 7.84 1.93 -4.34
CA CYS A 113 7.04 2.67 -3.37
C CYS A 113 5.79 3.28 -4.00
N SER A 114 5.90 3.83 -5.22
CA SER A 114 4.77 4.46 -5.89
C SER A 114 3.63 3.48 -6.19
N ARG A 115 3.94 2.26 -6.62
CA ARG A 115 2.94 1.22 -6.90
C ARG A 115 2.06 0.91 -5.69
N SER A 116 2.63 0.95 -4.50
CA SER A 116 1.87 0.73 -3.27
C SER A 116 1.19 2.00 -2.76
N LEU A 117 1.93 3.11 -2.65
CA LEU A 117 1.41 4.35 -2.07
C LEU A 117 0.30 5.00 -2.91
N LEU A 118 0.36 4.85 -4.25
CA LEU A 118 -0.63 5.39 -5.17
C LEU A 118 -1.68 4.34 -5.58
N SER A 119 -1.77 3.20 -4.89
CA SER A 119 -2.85 2.24 -5.11
C SER A 119 -4.18 2.76 -4.57
N SER A 120 -5.29 2.38 -5.22
CA SER A 120 -6.64 2.74 -4.77
C SER A 120 -6.91 2.31 -3.33
N ASP A 121 -6.43 1.13 -2.95
CA ASP A 121 -6.61 0.56 -1.62
C ASP A 121 -5.87 1.39 -0.55
N SER A 122 -4.60 1.76 -0.82
CA SER A 122 -3.82 2.61 0.10
C SER A 122 -4.44 4.00 0.27
N ILE A 123 -4.91 4.61 -0.82
CA ILE A 123 -5.58 5.92 -0.78
C ILE A 123 -6.90 5.83 0.00
N THR A 124 -7.68 4.78 -0.23
CA THR A 124 -8.94 4.55 0.48
C THR A 124 -8.71 4.38 1.98
N LEU A 125 -7.74 3.55 2.36
CA LEU A 125 -7.35 3.37 3.77
C LEU A 125 -6.88 4.67 4.42
N LEU A 126 -6.07 5.46 3.72
CA LEU A 126 -5.59 6.73 4.27
C LEU A 126 -6.72 7.75 4.43
N ARG A 127 -7.67 7.81 3.47
CA ARG A 127 -8.87 8.65 3.63
C ARG A 127 -9.70 8.23 4.85
N MET A 128 -9.88 6.92 5.08
CA MET A 128 -10.55 6.42 6.27
C MET A 128 -9.82 6.83 7.55
N MET A 129 -8.48 6.69 7.59
CA MET A 129 -7.68 7.12 8.73
C MET A 129 -7.82 8.61 9.01
N MET A 130 -7.79 9.44 7.97
CA MET A 130 -7.95 10.89 8.10
C MET A 130 -9.35 11.27 8.62
N ALA A 131 -10.40 10.59 8.17
CA ALA A 131 -11.77 10.81 8.64
C ALA A 131 -11.93 10.44 10.13
N GLU A 132 -11.22 9.42 10.60
CA GLU A 132 -11.28 8.97 12.01
C GLU A 132 -10.34 9.74 12.95
N TYR A 133 -9.42 10.55 12.42
CA TYR A 133 -8.44 11.29 13.22
C TYR A 133 -9.09 12.15 14.31
N THR A 134 -10.19 12.81 14.00
CA THR A 134 -10.95 13.65 14.95
C THR A 134 -11.70 12.86 16.03
N HIS A 135 -12.01 11.58 15.74
CA HIS A 135 -12.82 10.75 16.63
C HIS A 135 -11.97 9.79 17.47
N SER A 136 -10.83 9.36 16.99
CA SER A 136 -9.96 8.41 17.67
C SER A 136 -8.48 8.65 17.36
N PRO A 137 -7.84 9.66 17.98
CA PRO A 137 -6.40 9.92 17.79
C PRO A 137 -5.52 8.72 18.10
N ALA A 138 -5.87 7.92 19.11
CA ALA A 138 -5.14 6.70 19.48
C ALA A 138 -5.10 5.65 18.37
N LEU A 139 -6.13 5.61 17.51
CA LEU A 139 -6.15 4.70 16.35
C LEU A 139 -5.07 5.10 15.33
N LEU A 140 -4.86 6.39 15.14
CA LEU A 140 -3.85 6.92 14.24
C LEU A 140 -2.43 6.67 14.78
N GLU A 141 -2.19 6.97 16.05
CA GLU A 141 -0.90 6.70 16.71
C GLU A 141 -0.52 5.22 16.61
N ALA A 142 -1.49 4.33 16.87
CA ALA A 142 -1.28 2.90 16.71
C ALA A 142 -1.04 2.48 15.24
N ALA A 143 -1.62 3.19 14.29
CA ALA A 143 -1.41 2.95 12.86
C ALA A 143 -0.05 3.45 12.37
N GLU A 144 0.40 4.63 12.84
CA GLU A 144 1.72 5.18 12.51
C GLU A 144 2.86 4.29 12.99
N GLY A 145 2.75 3.71 14.19
CA GLY A 145 3.75 2.79 14.76
C GLY A 145 3.88 1.46 14.00
N ARG A 146 2.90 1.10 13.18
CA ARG A 146 2.80 -0.24 12.58
C ARG A 146 3.36 -0.39 11.16
N GLY A 147 3.93 0.59 10.49
CA GLY A 147 4.55 0.20 9.24
C GLY A 147 4.67 1.16 8.08
N ALA A 148 4.29 2.44 8.17
CA ALA A 148 4.74 3.43 7.18
C ALA A 148 6.28 3.62 7.24
N GLY A 149 6.92 2.98 8.24
CA GLY A 149 8.31 3.16 8.59
C GLY A 149 9.32 2.37 7.78
N SER A 150 9.03 1.18 7.26
CA SER A 150 10.09 0.32 6.73
C SER A 150 10.71 0.84 5.43
N ALA A 151 9.90 1.27 4.47
CA ALA A 151 10.40 1.90 3.25
C ALA A 151 11.13 3.21 3.55
N ARG A 152 10.57 4.01 4.49
CA ARG A 152 11.21 5.24 4.95
C ARG A 152 12.55 4.95 5.64
N LEU A 153 12.60 3.98 6.54
CA LEU A 153 13.83 3.58 7.22
C LEU A 153 14.87 3.02 6.24
N ALA A 154 14.45 2.26 5.23
CA ALA A 154 15.35 1.78 4.18
C ALA A 154 15.96 2.95 3.39
N LEU A 155 15.15 3.96 3.07
CA LEU A 155 15.63 5.16 2.39
C LEU A 155 16.56 6.00 3.28
N GLU A 156 16.22 6.20 4.55
CA GLU A 156 17.05 6.90 5.53
C GLU A 156 18.44 6.25 5.64
N GLY A 157 18.48 4.92 5.84
CA GLY A 157 19.73 4.18 5.93
C GLY A 157 20.57 4.27 4.65
N TYR A 158 19.94 4.25 3.48
CA TYR A 158 20.65 4.42 2.22
C TYR A 158 21.21 5.83 2.05
N LEU A 159 20.47 6.86 2.43
CA LEU A 159 20.94 8.25 2.37
C LEU A 159 22.11 8.49 3.34
N GLU A 160 22.09 7.89 4.54
CA GLU A 160 23.25 7.89 5.46
C GLU A 160 24.49 7.25 4.82
N GLU A 161 24.31 6.14 4.09
CA GLU A 161 25.42 5.49 3.38
C GLU A 161 25.98 6.39 2.28
N LEU A 162 25.13 7.10 1.53
CA LEU A 162 25.56 8.06 0.53
C LEU A 162 26.38 9.20 1.15
N GLU A 163 25.95 9.76 2.27
CA GLU A 163 26.73 10.78 2.99
C GLU A 163 28.08 10.24 3.46
N ARG A 164 28.07 9.05 4.05
CA ARG A 164 29.29 8.39 4.55
C ARG A 164 30.29 8.07 3.43
N SER A 165 29.81 7.92 2.19
CA SER A 165 30.68 7.78 1.01
C SER A 165 31.48 9.06 0.69
N GLY A 166 31.11 10.20 1.29
CA GLY A 166 31.77 11.48 1.11
C GLY A 166 31.44 12.23 -0.19
N ARG A 167 30.62 11.62 -1.08
CA ARG A 167 30.22 12.25 -2.37
C ARG A 167 29.03 13.18 -2.25
N HIS A 168 28.21 13.01 -1.21
CA HIS A 168 26.99 13.79 -0.98
C HIS A 168 26.98 14.40 0.41
N GLU A 169 26.31 15.53 0.56
CA GLU A 169 26.00 16.19 1.83
C GLU A 169 24.48 16.10 2.04
N ILE A 170 24.06 15.10 2.81
CA ILE A 170 22.66 14.72 3.00
C ILE A 170 22.04 15.47 4.18
N GLY A 171 22.81 15.65 5.26
CA GLY A 171 22.35 16.21 6.52
C GLY A 171 21.51 15.20 7.32
N ASP A 172 20.37 15.64 7.87
CA ASP A 172 19.47 14.76 8.61
C ASP A 172 18.77 13.75 7.66
N PRO A 173 19.08 12.44 7.78
CA PRO A 173 18.56 11.42 6.87
C PRO A 173 17.04 11.32 6.90
N GLN A 174 16.41 11.58 8.03
CA GLN A 174 14.94 11.54 8.16
C GLN A 174 14.28 12.67 7.36
N GLN A 175 14.81 13.90 7.45
CA GLN A 175 14.32 15.01 6.65
C GLN A 175 14.63 14.82 5.17
N ALA A 176 15.82 14.33 4.85
CA ALA A 176 16.25 14.01 3.49
C ALA A 176 15.30 13.02 2.80
N ALA A 177 14.96 11.93 3.47
CA ALA A 177 13.99 10.94 2.97
C ALA A 177 12.61 11.55 2.75
N ARG A 178 12.13 12.37 3.68
CA ARG A 178 10.84 13.08 3.54
C ARG A 178 10.83 14.04 2.35
N MET A 179 11.92 14.79 2.17
CA MET A 179 12.07 15.73 1.05
C MET A 179 12.04 14.98 -0.29
N LEU A 180 12.82 13.91 -0.43
CA LEU A 180 12.91 13.15 -1.67
C LEU A 180 11.56 12.48 -2.01
N MET A 181 10.93 11.83 -1.05
CA MET A 181 9.60 11.23 -1.24
C MET A 181 8.53 12.28 -1.57
N GLY A 182 8.56 13.43 -0.89
CA GLY A 182 7.64 14.54 -1.15
C GLY A 182 7.79 15.11 -2.57
N MET A 183 9.02 15.30 -3.03
CA MET A 183 9.31 15.75 -4.41
C MET A 183 8.85 14.74 -5.46
N ALA A 184 9.08 13.46 -5.20
CA ALA A 184 8.78 12.39 -6.14
C ALA A 184 7.27 12.07 -6.22
N LEU A 185 6.61 11.90 -5.08
CA LEU A 185 5.27 11.31 -5.00
C LEU A 185 4.21 12.24 -4.38
N GLY A 186 4.63 13.28 -3.65
CA GLY A 186 3.72 14.06 -2.80
C GLY A 186 2.55 14.69 -3.53
N ALA A 187 2.75 15.24 -4.73
CA ALA A 187 1.66 15.84 -5.51
C ALA A 187 0.65 14.80 -6.00
N PHE A 188 1.13 13.67 -6.55
CA PHE A 188 0.25 12.58 -6.98
C PHE A 188 -0.59 12.04 -5.82
N HIS A 189 0.07 11.79 -4.70
CA HIS A 189 -0.58 11.30 -3.50
C HIS A 189 -1.64 12.28 -2.99
N HIS A 190 -1.33 13.58 -2.96
CA HIS A 190 -2.27 14.61 -2.56
C HIS A 190 -3.48 14.69 -3.50
N GLU A 191 -3.26 14.74 -4.82
CA GLU A 191 -4.34 14.82 -5.80
C GLU A 191 -5.27 13.61 -5.73
N MET A 192 -4.71 12.42 -5.52
CA MET A 192 -5.52 11.21 -5.29
C MET A 192 -6.28 11.29 -3.98
N LEU A 193 -5.68 11.77 -2.88
CA LEU A 193 -6.35 11.92 -1.59
C LEU A 193 -7.56 12.84 -1.63
N ILE A 194 -7.44 14.00 -2.27
CA ILE A 194 -8.54 14.96 -2.37
C ILE A 194 -9.53 14.64 -3.50
N GLY A 195 -9.28 13.59 -4.29
CA GLY A 195 -10.19 13.13 -5.33
C GLY A 195 -10.12 13.89 -6.65
N VAL A 196 -9.06 14.67 -6.88
CA VAL A 196 -8.81 15.35 -8.16
C VAL A 196 -8.46 14.35 -9.25
N SER A 197 -7.71 13.31 -8.91
CA SER A 197 -7.40 12.20 -9.83
C SER A 197 -7.65 10.86 -9.15
N ALA A 198 -8.10 9.88 -9.94
CA ALA A 198 -8.28 8.51 -9.45
C ALA A 198 -6.98 7.68 -9.58
N SER A 199 -6.13 8.00 -10.57
CA SER A 199 -4.86 7.33 -10.84
C SER A 199 -4.01 8.17 -11.77
N PHE A 200 -2.74 7.78 -11.92
CA PHE A 200 -1.81 8.40 -12.86
C PHE A 200 -1.16 7.33 -13.75
N PRO A 201 -0.87 7.65 -15.03
CA PRO A 201 -0.11 6.77 -15.90
C PRO A 201 1.28 6.49 -15.31
N PRO A 202 1.75 5.22 -15.32
CA PRO A 202 3.05 4.86 -14.74
C PRO A 202 4.23 5.66 -15.30
N GLU A 203 4.18 5.99 -16.58
CA GLU A 203 5.21 6.79 -17.26
C GLU A 203 5.29 8.22 -16.71
N VAL A 204 4.17 8.85 -16.37
CA VAL A 204 4.13 10.20 -15.78
C VAL A 204 4.71 10.17 -14.36
N VAL A 205 4.37 9.14 -13.59
CA VAL A 205 4.93 8.95 -12.24
C VAL A 205 6.43 8.71 -12.31
N ARG A 206 6.89 7.85 -13.22
CA ARG A 206 8.31 7.57 -13.45
C ARG A 206 9.09 8.82 -13.85
N GLU A 207 8.60 9.61 -14.79
CA GLU A 207 9.27 10.83 -15.25
C GLU A 207 9.51 11.80 -14.09
N ARG A 208 8.49 11.98 -13.22
CA ARG A 208 8.61 12.82 -12.03
C ARG A 208 9.62 12.24 -11.03
N ILE A 209 9.59 10.94 -10.79
CA ILE A 209 10.55 10.26 -9.89
C ILE A 209 11.99 10.50 -10.38
N VAL A 210 12.27 10.24 -11.65
CA VAL A 210 13.60 10.45 -12.25
C VAL A 210 14.04 11.90 -12.08
N ARG A 211 13.15 12.85 -12.35
CA ARG A 211 13.43 14.27 -12.19
C ARG A 211 13.71 14.66 -10.75
N ALA A 212 12.91 14.17 -9.80
CA ALA A 212 13.09 14.43 -8.39
C ALA A 212 14.43 13.89 -7.86
N VAL A 213 14.76 12.64 -8.21
CA VAL A 213 16.04 12.01 -7.84
C VAL A 213 17.23 12.79 -8.39
N ARG A 214 17.18 13.18 -9.66
CA ARG A 214 18.26 13.99 -10.28
C ARG A 214 18.46 15.34 -9.61
N ILE A 215 17.36 16.05 -9.32
CA ILE A 215 17.44 17.33 -8.63
C ILE A 215 18.04 17.13 -7.25
N TYR A 216 17.59 16.12 -6.51
CA TYR A 216 18.04 15.82 -5.17
C TYR A 216 19.54 15.48 -5.15
N LEU A 217 19.98 14.51 -5.96
CA LEU A 217 21.39 14.09 -5.99
C LEU A 217 22.31 15.23 -6.44
N ARG A 218 21.92 16.03 -7.43
CA ARG A 218 22.70 17.20 -7.84
C ARG A 218 22.79 18.26 -6.77
N GLY A 219 21.70 18.51 -6.05
CA GLY A 219 21.64 19.50 -4.97
C GLY A 219 22.46 19.10 -3.75
N THR A 220 22.67 17.78 -3.53
CA THR A 220 23.43 17.26 -2.40
C THR A 220 24.87 16.87 -2.74
N THR A 221 25.26 16.92 -4.03
CA THR A 221 26.66 16.60 -4.43
C THR A 221 27.61 17.59 -3.78
N ARG A 222 28.60 17.08 -3.06
CA ARG A 222 29.68 17.94 -2.54
C ARG A 222 30.46 18.55 -3.70
N GLN A 223 30.47 19.87 -3.78
CA GLN A 223 31.35 20.56 -4.70
C GLN A 223 32.78 20.33 -4.23
N ALA A 224 33.64 19.77 -5.09
CA ALA A 224 35.05 19.79 -4.83
C ALA A 224 35.45 21.25 -4.63
N LEU A 225 35.92 21.62 -3.43
CA LEU A 225 36.53 22.93 -3.22
C LEU A 225 37.61 23.10 -4.28
N PRO A 226 37.63 24.17 -5.09
CA PRO A 226 38.75 24.42 -5.98
C PRO A 226 40.01 24.39 -5.14
N ALA A 227 40.98 23.56 -5.56
CA ALA A 227 42.29 23.56 -4.94
C ALA A 227 42.76 25.00 -4.90
N LEU A 228 42.88 25.57 -3.69
CA LEU A 228 43.55 26.85 -3.50
C LEU A 228 44.97 26.62 -4.02
N GLU A 229 45.27 27.09 -5.22
CA GLU A 229 46.63 27.19 -5.70
C GLU A 229 47.39 27.94 -4.62
N ALA A 230 48.25 27.20 -3.94
CA ALA A 230 49.25 27.79 -3.04
C ALA A 230 50.14 28.65 -3.93
N THR A 231 49.75 29.87 -4.17
CA THR A 231 50.64 30.89 -4.74
C THR A 231 51.69 31.11 -3.69
N CYS A 232 52.82 30.41 -3.82
CA CYS A 232 54.05 30.75 -3.15
C CYS A 232 54.38 32.19 -3.40
N LEU A 233 54.23 33.01 -2.39
CA LEU A 233 54.92 34.29 -2.29
C LEU A 233 56.40 34.00 -2.03
N ALA A 234 57.16 34.14 -3.10
CA ALA A 234 58.62 34.26 -3.03
C ALA A 234 58.97 35.71 -2.63
#